data_426e8a4043c3b40392422b44e3a66d55
#
_entry.id   426e8a4043c3b40392422b44e3a66d55
#
_cell.length_a   1.000
_cell.length_b   1.000
_cell.length_c   1.000
_cell.angle_alpha   90.00
_cell.angle_beta   90.00
_cell.angle_gamma   90.00
#
_symmetry.space_group_name_H-M   'P 1'
#
loop_
_entity.id
_entity.type
_entity.pdbx_description
1 polymer ?
#
loop_
_entity_poly.entity_id
_entity_poly.type
_entity_poly.pdbx_seq_one_letter_code
_entity_poly.pdbx_strand_id
1 'polypeptide(L)'
;MFKKLAEQLKANARTIVFTEGTDARILEAADKLTTEGILGVILLGKADEVKSAAKEAGFNIKKCRIIDPEQYAEIDAMVDEMVTLRKGKMTPEQVREALSKSNYFGTMLVKMGKADCLLGGATYSTADTVRPALQLIKTKPGNKIVSSCFIMVKGDKKLAMGDCAINIAPNEDELAEIAIETAKTAKIFGIDPKVAMLSYSTYGSGKGEMVTLMANATKKVKEMAPDLDIDGELQFDAAVAPEVAKVKCAGSTVAGQANTFIFPEISAGNIGYKIAARLGEYEAIGPVLQGLNAPINDLSRGCNAQEVYKMALVTAALS
;
A
#
# COMPACT_ATOMS: atom_id res chain seq x y z
N MET A 1 10.88 12.95 5.54
CA MET A 1 9.99 11.80 5.76
C MET A 1 10.80 10.49 5.77
N PHE A 2 11.41 10.06 4.68
CA PHE A 2 12.10 8.77 4.57
C PHE A 2 13.28 8.56 5.53
N LYS A 3 14.06 9.61 5.85
CA LYS A 3 15.13 9.53 6.88
C LYS A 3 14.58 9.09 8.23
N LYS A 4 13.48 9.69 8.69
CA LYS A 4 12.83 9.33 9.96
C LYS A 4 12.30 7.90 9.93
N LEU A 5 11.72 7.49 8.79
CA LEU A 5 11.22 6.12 8.60
C LEU A 5 12.37 5.10 8.65
N ALA A 6 13.49 5.39 7.98
CA ALA A 6 14.68 4.55 7.99
C ALA A 6 15.28 4.42 9.41
N GLU A 7 15.33 5.52 10.19
CA GLU A 7 15.79 5.49 11.58
C GLU A 7 14.89 4.63 12.47
N GLN A 8 13.57 4.72 12.31
CA GLN A 8 12.61 3.88 13.03
C GLN A 8 12.77 2.40 12.69
N LEU A 9 12.99 2.08 11.41
CA LEU A 9 13.18 0.71 10.95
C LEU A 9 14.52 0.12 11.40
N LYS A 10 15.58 0.92 11.51
CA LYS A 10 16.85 0.48 12.12
C LYS A 10 16.69 0.06 13.58
N ALA A 11 15.83 0.72 14.31
CA ALA A 11 15.54 0.37 15.72
C ALA A 11 14.64 -0.88 15.85
N ASN A 12 13.85 -1.20 14.80
CA ASN A 12 12.89 -2.30 14.78
C ASN A 12 13.20 -3.18 13.58
N ALA A 13 14.08 -4.17 13.78
CA ALA A 13 14.51 -5.07 12.69
C ALA A 13 13.30 -5.71 11.99
N ARG A 14 13.21 -5.49 10.68
CA ARG A 14 12.19 -6.09 9.80
C ARG A 14 12.86 -6.77 8.62
N THR A 15 12.24 -7.80 8.12
CA THR A 15 12.69 -8.54 6.93
C THR A 15 11.69 -8.39 5.81
N ILE A 16 12.15 -7.90 4.65
CA ILE A 16 11.35 -7.76 3.44
C ILE A 16 11.70 -8.83 2.41
N VAL A 17 10.69 -9.35 1.72
CA VAL A 17 10.87 -10.21 0.55
C VAL A 17 10.71 -9.39 -0.72
N PHE A 18 11.68 -9.50 -1.62
CA PHE A 18 11.56 -9.07 -3.01
C PHE A 18 11.39 -10.27 -3.93
N THR A 19 10.37 -10.22 -4.76
CA THR A 19 9.96 -11.34 -5.62
C THR A 19 10.75 -11.44 -6.92
N GLU A 20 11.46 -10.39 -7.35
CA GLU A 20 12.26 -10.34 -8.57
C GLU A 20 13.74 -10.13 -8.27
N GLY A 21 14.38 -11.15 -7.69
CA GLY A 21 15.75 -11.06 -7.19
C GLY A 21 16.83 -10.82 -8.25
N THR A 22 16.55 -10.92 -9.54
CA THR A 22 17.46 -10.63 -10.64
C THR A 22 17.29 -9.23 -11.26
N ASP A 23 16.24 -8.50 -10.89
CA ASP A 23 15.99 -7.15 -11.43
C ASP A 23 16.98 -6.13 -10.85
N ALA A 24 17.67 -5.40 -11.71
CA ALA A 24 18.73 -4.46 -11.31
C ALA A 24 18.24 -3.37 -10.34
N ARG A 25 16.98 -2.92 -10.48
CA ARG A 25 16.38 -1.90 -9.60
C ARG A 25 16.16 -2.45 -8.18
N ILE A 26 15.77 -3.73 -8.11
CA ILE A 26 15.60 -4.45 -6.83
C ILE A 26 16.97 -4.68 -6.19
N LEU A 27 17.97 -5.11 -6.97
CA LEU A 27 19.32 -5.35 -6.47
C LEU A 27 19.97 -4.08 -5.92
N GLU A 28 19.80 -2.92 -6.60
CA GLU A 28 20.28 -1.62 -6.11
C GLU A 28 19.61 -1.23 -4.78
N ALA A 29 18.29 -1.37 -4.70
CA ALA A 29 17.55 -1.09 -3.47
C ALA A 29 17.96 -2.04 -2.33
N ALA A 30 18.15 -3.33 -2.61
CA ALA A 30 18.57 -4.34 -1.65
C ALA A 30 19.98 -4.09 -1.10
N ASP A 31 20.93 -3.74 -1.97
CA ASP A 31 22.28 -3.32 -1.56
C ASP A 31 22.20 -2.14 -0.58
N LYS A 32 21.49 -1.08 -0.95
CA LYS A 32 21.35 0.12 -0.13
C LYS A 32 20.70 -0.19 1.22
N LEU A 33 19.56 -0.90 1.24
CA LEU A 33 18.84 -1.25 2.47
C LEU A 33 19.70 -2.05 3.44
N THR A 34 20.47 -3.01 2.94
CA THR A 34 21.31 -3.88 3.77
C THR A 34 22.63 -3.23 4.16
N THR A 35 23.21 -2.39 3.30
CA THR A 35 24.43 -1.63 3.60
C THR A 35 24.18 -0.58 4.66
N GLU A 36 23.05 0.12 4.59
CA GLU A 36 22.61 1.08 5.59
C GLU A 36 22.08 0.43 6.88
N GLY A 37 21.91 -0.90 6.90
CA GLY A 37 21.43 -1.67 8.05
C GLY A 37 19.99 -1.35 8.44
N ILE A 38 19.14 -1.09 7.44
CA ILE A 38 17.74 -0.68 7.67
C ILE A 38 16.82 -1.89 7.73
N LEU A 39 16.96 -2.83 6.77
CA LEU A 39 16.12 -4.02 6.66
C LEU A 39 16.96 -5.27 6.42
N GLY A 40 16.51 -6.41 6.95
CA GLY A 40 16.84 -7.71 6.41
C GLY A 40 16.19 -7.90 5.05
N VAL A 41 16.88 -8.45 4.07
CA VAL A 41 16.39 -8.61 2.71
C VAL A 41 16.45 -10.06 2.28
N ILE A 42 15.34 -10.57 1.76
CA ILE A 42 15.24 -11.84 1.06
C ILE A 42 15.02 -11.55 -0.43
N LEU A 43 15.86 -12.09 -1.29
CA LEU A 43 15.74 -12.04 -2.75
C LEU A 43 15.30 -13.43 -3.25
N LEU A 44 14.20 -13.49 -4.00
CA LEU A 44 13.72 -14.73 -4.60
C LEU A 44 14.33 -14.94 -5.99
N GLY A 45 14.79 -16.15 -6.23
CA GLY A 45 15.35 -16.60 -7.51
C GLY A 45 16.49 -17.60 -7.33
N LYS A 46 16.96 -18.15 -8.43
CA LYS A 46 18.10 -19.08 -8.45
C LYS A 46 19.37 -18.37 -7.98
N ALA A 47 20.03 -18.93 -7.01
CA ALA A 47 21.15 -18.26 -6.31
C ALA A 47 22.25 -17.79 -7.26
N ASP A 48 22.59 -18.58 -8.28
CA ASP A 48 23.65 -18.24 -9.22
C ASP A 48 23.20 -17.14 -10.20
N GLU A 49 21.93 -17.13 -10.62
CA GLU A 49 21.37 -16.08 -11.46
C GLU A 49 21.32 -14.73 -10.72
N VAL A 50 20.85 -14.73 -9.46
CA VAL A 50 20.78 -13.53 -8.63
C VAL A 50 22.16 -12.96 -8.36
N LYS A 51 23.15 -13.83 -8.03
CA LYS A 51 24.53 -13.41 -7.80
C LYS A 51 25.21 -12.87 -9.07
N SER A 52 24.94 -13.51 -10.24
CA SER A 52 25.48 -13.05 -11.53
C SER A 52 24.91 -11.68 -11.88
N ALA A 53 23.58 -11.52 -11.79
CA ALA A 53 22.92 -10.25 -12.06
C ALA A 53 23.44 -9.12 -11.16
N ALA A 54 23.61 -9.39 -9.86
CA ALA A 54 24.16 -8.41 -8.91
C ALA A 54 25.59 -8.03 -9.23
N LYS A 55 26.43 -9.01 -9.62
CA LYS A 55 27.83 -8.77 -10.01
C LYS A 55 27.92 -7.93 -11.30
N GLU A 56 27.12 -8.26 -12.29
CA GLU A 56 27.06 -7.54 -13.58
C GLU A 56 26.59 -6.09 -13.38
N ALA A 57 25.61 -5.89 -12.49
CA ALA A 57 25.10 -4.56 -12.15
C ALA A 57 25.97 -3.78 -11.14
N GLY A 58 26.96 -4.43 -10.52
CA GLY A 58 27.90 -3.82 -9.56
C GLY A 58 27.35 -3.63 -8.15
N PHE A 59 26.29 -4.37 -7.75
CA PHE A 59 25.67 -4.26 -6.44
C PHE A 59 26.16 -5.32 -5.44
N ASN A 60 26.25 -4.93 -4.16
CA ASN A 60 26.70 -5.81 -3.08
C ASN A 60 25.54 -6.41 -2.29
N ILE A 61 25.18 -7.64 -2.60
CA ILE A 61 24.08 -8.36 -1.94
C ILE A 61 24.55 -9.41 -0.92
N LYS A 62 25.79 -9.34 -0.44
CA LYS A 62 26.36 -10.34 0.50
C LYS A 62 25.57 -10.45 1.81
N LYS A 63 24.86 -9.39 2.21
CA LYS A 63 24.01 -9.37 3.41
C LYS A 63 22.56 -9.78 3.13
N CYS A 64 22.20 -9.99 1.85
CA CYS A 64 20.88 -10.49 1.49
C CYS A 64 20.83 -12.03 1.59
N ARG A 65 19.69 -12.54 2.04
CA ARG A 65 19.38 -13.97 1.94
C ARG A 65 18.78 -14.23 0.56
N ILE A 66 19.32 -15.18 -0.18
CA ILE A 66 18.73 -15.62 -1.46
C ILE A 66 17.99 -16.92 -1.19
N ILE A 67 16.74 -17.01 -1.69
CA ILE A 67 15.93 -18.22 -1.60
C ILE A 67 15.47 -18.60 -3.01
N ASP A 68 15.83 -19.80 -3.41
CA ASP A 68 15.35 -20.45 -4.62
C ASP A 68 14.06 -21.23 -4.29
N PRO A 69 12.89 -20.85 -4.85
CA PRO A 69 11.64 -21.57 -4.62
C PRO A 69 11.71 -23.05 -5.01
N GLU A 70 12.50 -23.41 -6.05
CA GLU A 70 12.63 -24.78 -6.52
C GLU A 70 13.49 -25.67 -5.60
N GLN A 71 14.33 -25.05 -4.75
CA GLN A 71 15.25 -25.75 -3.84
C GLN A 71 14.94 -25.48 -2.36
N TYR A 72 13.73 -24.96 -2.07
CA TYR A 72 13.37 -24.61 -0.70
C TYR A 72 13.13 -25.84 0.17
N ALA A 73 13.93 -26.02 1.23
CA ALA A 73 13.90 -27.22 2.06
C ALA A 73 12.56 -27.47 2.76
N GLU A 74 11.81 -26.41 3.10
CA GLU A 74 10.52 -26.50 3.78
C GLU A 74 9.33 -26.45 2.79
N ILE A 75 9.54 -26.81 1.51
CA ILE A 75 8.49 -26.69 0.48
C ILE A 75 7.25 -27.54 0.78
N ASP A 76 7.41 -28.74 1.32
CA ASP A 76 6.29 -29.62 1.66
C ASP A 76 5.42 -29.03 2.76
N ALA A 77 6.02 -28.49 3.81
CA ALA A 77 5.28 -27.80 4.86
C ALA A 77 4.56 -26.55 4.33
N MET A 78 5.16 -25.82 3.38
CA MET A 78 4.53 -24.65 2.72
C MET A 78 3.34 -25.09 1.85
N VAL A 79 3.44 -26.23 1.16
CA VAL A 79 2.33 -26.81 0.40
C VAL A 79 1.18 -27.16 1.31
N ASP A 80 1.42 -27.89 2.41
CA ASP A 80 0.39 -28.32 3.35
C ASP A 80 -0.34 -27.11 3.98
N GLU A 81 0.40 -26.09 4.39
CA GLU A 81 -0.18 -24.85 4.92
C GLU A 81 -1.03 -24.15 3.87
N MET A 82 -0.54 -24.02 2.63
CA MET A 82 -1.29 -23.34 1.58
C MET A 82 -2.55 -24.14 1.17
N VAL A 83 -2.51 -25.46 1.11
CA VAL A 83 -3.71 -26.31 0.88
C VAL A 83 -4.75 -26.03 1.96
N THR A 84 -4.33 -26.00 3.23
CA THR A 84 -5.21 -25.69 4.37
C THR A 84 -5.83 -24.29 4.24
N LEU A 85 -5.05 -23.28 3.91
CA LEU A 85 -5.51 -21.90 3.69
C LEU A 85 -6.52 -21.78 2.54
N ARG A 86 -6.34 -22.60 1.50
CA ARG A 86 -7.22 -22.59 0.31
C ARG A 86 -8.52 -23.39 0.51
N LYS A 87 -8.67 -24.12 1.60
CA LYS A 87 -9.91 -24.83 1.99
C LYS A 87 -10.50 -25.68 0.85
N GLY A 88 -9.70 -26.49 0.20
CA GLY A 88 -10.11 -27.37 -0.90
C GLY A 88 -10.29 -26.70 -2.27
N LYS A 89 -9.98 -25.40 -2.41
CA LYS A 89 -10.04 -24.69 -3.70
C LYS A 89 -8.84 -24.95 -4.60
N MET A 90 -7.82 -25.63 -4.12
CA MET A 90 -6.61 -26.02 -4.87
C MET A 90 -6.16 -27.39 -4.38
N THR A 91 -5.73 -28.25 -5.32
CA THR A 91 -5.07 -29.51 -4.98
C THR A 91 -3.60 -29.28 -4.60
N PRO A 92 -2.92 -30.25 -3.93
CA PRO A 92 -1.49 -30.11 -3.64
C PRO A 92 -0.62 -29.85 -4.87
N GLU A 93 -0.96 -30.45 -6.02
CA GLU A 93 -0.26 -30.25 -7.30
C GLU A 93 -0.42 -28.81 -7.80
N GLN A 94 -1.65 -28.29 -7.75
CA GLN A 94 -1.93 -26.90 -8.13
C GLN A 94 -1.23 -25.89 -7.19
N VAL A 95 -1.12 -26.24 -5.90
CA VAL A 95 -0.39 -25.43 -4.94
C VAL A 95 1.10 -25.44 -5.24
N ARG A 96 1.71 -26.60 -5.57
CA ARG A 96 3.12 -26.68 -5.98
C ARG A 96 3.39 -25.85 -7.23
N GLU A 97 2.51 -25.94 -8.23
CA GLU A 97 2.60 -25.09 -9.43
C GLU A 97 2.50 -23.59 -9.09
N ALA A 98 1.60 -23.20 -8.19
CA ALA A 98 1.49 -21.80 -7.76
C ALA A 98 2.76 -21.34 -7.02
N LEU A 99 3.31 -22.19 -6.14
CA LEU A 99 4.53 -21.89 -5.37
C LEU A 99 5.81 -21.84 -6.21
N SER A 100 5.81 -22.33 -7.45
CA SER A 100 6.91 -22.09 -8.40
C SER A 100 7.00 -20.62 -8.85
N LYS A 101 5.92 -19.85 -8.64
CA LYS A 101 5.87 -18.41 -8.96
C LYS A 101 6.30 -17.60 -7.73
N SER A 102 7.24 -16.69 -7.92
CA SER A 102 7.84 -15.89 -6.84
C SER A 102 6.84 -15.08 -6.04
N ASN A 103 5.76 -14.58 -6.67
CA ASN A 103 4.70 -13.83 -5.99
C ASN A 103 3.91 -14.70 -4.97
N TYR A 104 3.52 -15.92 -5.33
CA TYR A 104 2.88 -16.84 -4.39
C TYR A 104 3.85 -17.34 -3.32
N PHE A 105 5.05 -17.72 -3.71
CA PHE A 105 6.07 -18.20 -2.79
C PHE A 105 6.45 -17.11 -1.76
N GLY A 106 6.73 -15.90 -2.21
CA GLY A 106 7.04 -14.77 -1.33
C GLY A 106 5.89 -14.44 -0.37
N THR A 107 4.66 -14.47 -0.86
CA THR A 107 3.46 -14.28 -0.03
C THR A 107 3.35 -15.35 1.05
N MET A 108 3.67 -16.62 0.74
CA MET A 108 3.68 -17.70 1.72
C MET A 108 4.82 -17.55 2.73
N LEU A 109 6.00 -17.03 2.36
CA LEU A 109 7.05 -16.71 3.34
C LEU A 109 6.56 -15.69 4.38
N VAL A 110 5.84 -14.66 3.94
CA VAL A 110 5.22 -13.69 4.86
C VAL A 110 4.13 -14.36 5.70
N LYS A 111 3.26 -15.15 5.09
CA LYS A 111 2.18 -15.85 5.80
C LYS A 111 2.68 -16.78 6.89
N MET A 112 3.80 -17.46 6.65
CA MET A 112 4.43 -18.39 7.61
C MET A 112 5.36 -17.69 8.61
N GLY A 113 5.43 -16.36 8.61
CA GLY A 113 6.27 -15.57 9.53
C GLY A 113 7.78 -15.70 9.26
N LYS A 114 8.18 -16.12 8.06
CA LYS A 114 9.59 -16.18 7.62
C LYS A 114 10.11 -14.81 7.14
N ALA A 115 9.21 -13.87 6.90
CA ALA A 115 9.47 -12.46 6.62
C ALA A 115 8.30 -11.63 7.15
N ASP A 116 8.54 -10.32 7.38
CA ASP A 116 7.53 -9.40 7.91
C ASP A 116 6.64 -8.81 6.81
N CYS A 117 7.20 -8.60 5.61
CA CYS A 117 6.49 -7.95 4.51
C CYS A 117 7.05 -8.35 3.14
N LEU A 118 6.31 -8.01 2.07
CA LEU A 118 6.69 -8.29 0.69
C LEU A 118 6.51 -7.06 -0.19
N LEU A 119 7.45 -6.86 -1.12
CA LEU A 119 7.38 -5.90 -2.20
C LEU A 119 7.73 -6.58 -3.52
N GLY A 120 6.84 -6.47 -4.51
CA GLY A 120 7.02 -7.07 -5.83
C GLY A 120 6.27 -6.28 -6.89
N GLY A 121 6.19 -6.79 -8.13
CA GLY A 121 5.44 -6.16 -9.22
C GLY A 121 6.28 -5.32 -10.20
N ALA A 122 7.60 -5.30 -10.03
CA ALA A 122 8.50 -4.59 -10.95
C ALA A 122 8.46 -5.17 -12.38
N THR A 123 8.10 -6.45 -12.55
CA THR A 123 8.09 -7.15 -13.85
C THR A 123 6.75 -7.78 -14.22
N TYR A 124 5.78 -7.83 -13.31
CA TYR A 124 4.47 -8.43 -13.53
C TYR A 124 3.34 -7.47 -13.17
N SER A 125 2.08 -7.89 -13.35
CA SER A 125 0.92 -7.02 -13.15
C SER A 125 0.56 -6.85 -11.67
N THR A 126 -0.06 -5.71 -11.31
CA THR A 126 -0.64 -5.49 -9.97
C THR A 126 -1.58 -6.62 -9.53
N ALA A 127 -2.35 -7.20 -10.46
CA ALA A 127 -3.21 -8.34 -10.16
C ALA A 127 -2.42 -9.57 -9.68
N ASP A 128 -1.19 -9.76 -10.13
CA ASP A 128 -0.34 -10.86 -9.74
C ASP A 128 0.27 -10.66 -8.34
N THR A 129 0.40 -9.44 -7.87
CA THR A 129 0.72 -9.12 -6.46
C THR A 129 -0.51 -9.25 -5.57
N VAL A 130 -1.61 -8.66 -5.98
CA VAL A 130 -2.83 -8.55 -5.14
C VAL A 130 -3.52 -9.90 -4.96
N ARG A 131 -3.57 -10.74 -5.99
CA ARG A 131 -4.27 -12.04 -5.94
C ARG A 131 -3.74 -12.97 -4.84
N PRO A 132 -2.44 -13.29 -4.74
CA PRO A 132 -1.92 -14.10 -3.64
C PRO A 132 -2.10 -13.42 -2.27
N ALA A 133 -1.95 -12.09 -2.19
CA ALA A 133 -2.20 -11.36 -0.95
C ALA A 133 -3.64 -11.56 -0.44
N LEU A 134 -4.65 -11.39 -1.31
CA LEU A 134 -6.05 -11.62 -0.96
C LEU A 134 -6.34 -13.09 -0.62
N GLN A 135 -5.70 -14.01 -1.30
CA GLN A 135 -5.94 -15.44 -1.13
C GLN A 135 -5.31 -16.01 0.14
N LEU A 136 -4.15 -15.55 0.55
CA LEU A 136 -3.30 -16.16 1.55
C LEU A 136 -3.13 -15.29 2.81
N ILE A 137 -2.88 -13.99 2.66
CA ILE A 137 -2.77 -13.05 3.78
C ILE A 137 -4.16 -12.67 4.29
N LYS A 138 -5.08 -12.36 3.37
CA LYS A 138 -6.44 -11.87 3.64
C LYS A 138 -6.46 -10.53 4.36
N THR A 139 -7.65 -10.04 4.66
CA THR A 139 -7.85 -8.83 5.46
C THR A 139 -7.53 -9.09 6.93
N LYS A 140 -7.08 -8.06 7.63
CA LYS A 140 -6.95 -8.09 9.10
C LYS A 140 -8.33 -8.20 9.77
N PRO A 141 -8.36 -8.72 11.02
CA PRO A 141 -9.61 -8.78 11.77
C PRO A 141 -10.28 -7.39 11.84
N GLY A 142 -11.58 -7.36 11.54
CA GLY A 142 -12.37 -6.13 11.49
C GLY A 142 -12.44 -5.45 10.12
N ASN A 143 -11.54 -5.78 9.19
CA ASN A 143 -11.59 -5.27 7.81
C ASN A 143 -12.29 -6.26 6.89
N LYS A 144 -13.13 -5.73 5.99
CA LYS A 144 -13.86 -6.51 4.98
C LYS A 144 -13.18 -6.46 3.62
N ILE A 145 -12.48 -5.35 3.33
CA ILE A 145 -11.85 -5.10 2.03
C ILE A 145 -10.37 -4.78 2.16
N VAL A 146 -9.67 -4.88 1.03
CA VAL A 146 -8.36 -4.28 0.81
C VAL A 146 -8.56 -3.02 -0.01
N SER A 147 -7.93 -1.94 0.37
CA SER A 147 -7.96 -0.68 -0.35
C SER A 147 -6.54 -0.17 -0.64
N SER A 148 -6.44 0.97 -1.29
CA SER A 148 -5.16 1.59 -1.59
C SER A 148 -5.12 3.05 -1.18
N CYS A 149 -3.92 3.55 -0.89
CA CYS A 149 -3.73 4.98 -0.86
C CYS A 149 -2.42 5.40 -1.53
N PHE A 150 -2.37 6.64 -2.01
CA PHE A 150 -1.13 7.32 -2.40
C PHE A 150 -0.77 8.37 -1.37
N ILE A 151 0.50 8.37 -0.96
CA ILE A 151 1.07 9.48 -0.20
C ILE A 151 1.72 10.45 -1.20
N MET A 152 1.19 11.66 -1.25
CA MET A 152 1.63 12.70 -2.16
C MET A 152 2.55 13.66 -1.43
N VAL A 153 3.77 13.87 -1.93
CA VAL A 153 4.79 14.69 -1.26
C VAL A 153 5.28 15.81 -2.18
N LYS A 154 5.28 17.03 -1.68
CA LYS A 154 5.89 18.21 -2.34
C LYS A 154 6.56 19.10 -1.29
N GLY A 155 7.87 19.04 -1.21
CA GLY A 155 8.61 19.69 -0.12
C GLY A 155 8.16 19.15 1.25
N ASP A 156 7.70 20.04 2.12
CA ASP A 156 7.19 19.67 3.44
C ASP A 156 5.70 19.29 3.43
N LYS A 157 5.00 19.56 2.33
CA LYS A 157 3.58 19.22 2.19
C LYS A 157 3.43 17.73 1.92
N LYS A 158 2.52 17.09 2.67
CA LYS A 158 2.16 15.69 2.52
C LYS A 158 0.64 15.56 2.51
N LEU A 159 0.13 14.75 1.59
CA LEU A 159 -1.29 14.45 1.46
C LEU A 159 -1.45 12.93 1.38
N ALA A 160 -2.61 12.43 1.81
CA ALA A 160 -3.03 11.05 1.56
C ALA A 160 -4.26 11.03 0.66
N MET A 161 -4.29 10.16 -0.34
CA MET A 161 -5.38 10.05 -1.32
C MET A 161 -5.81 8.58 -1.44
N GLY A 162 -7.03 8.24 -1.08
CA GLY A 162 -7.61 6.87 -1.10
C GLY A 162 -9.09 6.87 -1.55
N ASP A 163 -9.62 5.79 -2.14
CA ASP A 163 -8.92 4.74 -2.85
C ASP A 163 -8.66 5.19 -4.29
N CYS A 164 -7.50 4.84 -4.83
CA CYS A 164 -7.11 5.29 -6.17
C CYS A 164 -6.76 4.15 -7.13
N ALA A 165 -6.80 2.87 -6.68
CA ALA A 165 -6.27 1.76 -7.48
C ALA A 165 -6.97 0.40 -7.31
N ILE A 166 -7.81 0.18 -6.30
CA ILE A 166 -8.34 -1.16 -5.97
C ILE A 166 -9.87 -1.23 -6.10
N ASN A 167 -10.62 -0.40 -5.37
CA ASN A 167 -12.07 -0.51 -5.30
C ASN A 167 -12.74 0.35 -6.37
N ILE A 168 -13.41 -0.30 -7.33
CA ILE A 168 -13.98 0.39 -8.50
C ILE A 168 -15.13 1.32 -8.09
N ALA A 169 -16.11 0.79 -7.36
CA ALA A 169 -17.30 1.52 -6.93
C ALA A 169 -17.68 1.08 -5.50
N PRO A 170 -16.95 1.57 -4.48
CA PRO A 170 -17.18 1.17 -3.11
C PRO A 170 -18.53 1.68 -2.59
N ASN A 171 -19.19 0.85 -1.79
CA ASN A 171 -20.40 1.25 -1.06
C ASN A 171 -20.05 2.08 0.19
N GLU A 172 -21.07 2.52 0.94
CA GLU A 172 -20.88 3.39 2.11
C GLU A 172 -20.07 2.74 3.25
N ASP A 173 -20.19 1.42 3.46
CA ASP A 173 -19.41 0.69 4.46
C ASP A 173 -17.95 0.57 4.03
N GLU A 174 -17.73 0.27 2.75
CA GLU A 174 -16.39 0.20 2.16
C GLU A 174 -15.70 1.56 2.14
N LEU A 175 -16.41 2.64 1.82
CA LEU A 175 -15.87 4.01 1.90
C LEU A 175 -15.50 4.40 3.33
N ALA A 176 -16.29 3.99 4.32
CA ALA A 176 -15.97 4.24 5.72
C ALA A 176 -14.68 3.49 6.12
N GLU A 177 -14.52 2.25 5.69
CA GLU A 177 -13.31 1.47 5.93
C GLU A 177 -12.09 2.07 5.20
N ILE A 178 -12.23 2.49 3.94
CA ILE A 178 -11.19 3.19 3.17
C ILE A 178 -10.74 4.45 3.91
N ALA A 179 -11.66 5.26 4.43
CA ALA A 179 -11.34 6.49 5.15
C ALA A 179 -10.52 6.22 6.41
N ILE A 180 -10.95 5.25 7.22
CA ILE A 180 -10.27 4.87 8.46
C ILE A 180 -8.87 4.31 8.18
N GLU A 181 -8.73 3.41 7.20
CA GLU A 181 -7.44 2.82 6.86
C GLU A 181 -6.50 3.85 6.22
N THR A 182 -7.02 4.76 5.38
CA THR A 182 -6.22 5.86 4.81
C THR A 182 -5.72 6.81 5.88
N ALA A 183 -6.53 7.13 6.89
CA ALA A 183 -6.11 7.93 8.02
C ALA A 183 -5.02 7.23 8.86
N LYS A 184 -5.14 5.92 9.10
CA LYS A 184 -4.09 5.13 9.78
C LYS A 184 -2.79 5.14 8.99
N THR A 185 -2.86 4.92 7.68
CA THR A 185 -1.70 4.99 6.80
C THR A 185 -1.07 6.37 6.83
N ALA A 186 -1.86 7.45 6.73
CA ALA A 186 -1.39 8.83 6.80
C ALA A 186 -0.56 9.10 8.08
N LYS A 187 -1.01 8.61 9.25
CA LYS A 187 -0.30 8.75 10.52
C LYS A 187 1.10 8.12 10.49
N ILE A 188 1.26 6.96 9.85
CA ILE A 188 2.58 6.29 9.70
C ILE A 188 3.57 7.20 8.98
N PHE A 189 3.09 8.00 8.01
CA PHE A 189 3.91 8.96 7.26
C PHE A 189 4.03 10.33 7.94
N GLY A 190 3.54 10.46 9.18
CA GLY A 190 3.62 11.69 9.95
C GLY A 190 2.69 12.77 9.41
N ILE A 191 1.55 12.37 8.87
CA ILE A 191 0.41 13.25 8.56
C ILE A 191 -0.55 13.15 9.74
N ASP A 192 -0.94 14.27 10.32
CA ASP A 192 -2.08 14.34 11.24
C ASP A 192 -3.35 14.42 10.37
N PRO A 193 -4.15 13.34 10.25
CA PRO A 193 -5.15 13.24 9.20
C PRO A 193 -6.35 14.13 9.48
N LYS A 194 -6.60 15.07 8.56
CA LYS A 194 -7.85 15.82 8.42
C LYS A 194 -8.54 15.30 7.16
N VAL A 195 -9.52 14.42 7.37
CA VAL A 195 -10.10 13.60 6.32
C VAL A 195 -11.28 14.30 5.67
N ALA A 196 -11.20 14.55 4.37
CA ALA A 196 -12.31 15.04 3.56
C ALA A 196 -12.92 13.92 2.71
N MET A 197 -14.20 13.65 2.90
CA MET A 197 -15.00 12.78 2.05
C MET A 197 -15.47 13.57 0.84
N LEU A 198 -14.84 13.34 -0.33
CA LEU A 198 -14.98 14.21 -1.50
C LEU A 198 -16.25 13.95 -2.31
N SER A 199 -16.80 15.03 -2.81
CA SER A 199 -17.96 15.02 -3.70
C SER A 199 -17.95 16.27 -4.58
N TYR A 200 -18.86 16.33 -5.57
CA TYR A 200 -19.20 17.59 -6.25
C TYR A 200 -20.17 18.46 -5.44
N SER A 201 -20.59 18.02 -4.28
CA SER A 201 -21.48 18.69 -3.34
C SER A 201 -20.77 19.03 -2.04
N THR A 202 -21.22 20.09 -1.37
CA THR A 202 -20.85 20.45 -0.01
C THR A 202 -22.11 20.62 0.81
N TYR A 203 -22.31 19.77 1.81
CA TYR A 203 -23.44 19.79 2.75
C TYR A 203 -24.80 19.88 2.03
N GLY A 204 -25.01 19.03 1.00
CA GLY A 204 -26.28 18.96 0.26
C GLY A 204 -26.48 20.07 -0.77
N SER A 205 -25.44 20.83 -1.15
CA SER A 205 -25.53 21.83 -2.24
C SER A 205 -25.85 21.19 -3.60
N GLY A 206 -25.50 19.93 -3.80
CA GLY A 206 -25.87 19.08 -4.92
C GLY A 206 -26.81 17.96 -4.48
N LYS A 207 -27.44 17.28 -5.45
CA LYS A 207 -28.32 16.12 -5.21
C LYS A 207 -27.89 14.96 -6.10
N GLY A 208 -27.95 13.74 -5.60
CA GLY A 208 -27.64 12.53 -6.35
C GLY A 208 -27.20 11.39 -5.45
N GLU A 209 -27.17 10.18 -5.99
CA GLU A 209 -26.78 8.97 -5.26
C GLU A 209 -25.37 9.05 -4.68
N MET A 210 -24.41 9.59 -5.45
CA MET A 210 -23.03 9.77 -4.99
C MET A 210 -22.89 10.78 -3.84
N VAL A 211 -23.74 11.81 -3.81
CA VAL A 211 -23.77 12.77 -2.69
C VAL A 211 -24.26 12.08 -1.43
N THR A 212 -25.37 11.35 -1.55
CA THR A 212 -25.95 10.57 -0.44
C THR A 212 -24.95 9.51 0.06
N LEU A 213 -24.30 8.81 -0.85
CA LEU A 213 -23.27 7.80 -0.55
C LEU A 213 -22.16 8.38 0.32
N MET A 214 -21.56 9.52 -0.09
CA MET A 214 -20.45 10.14 0.64
C MET A 214 -20.90 10.73 1.97
N ALA A 215 -22.10 11.34 2.06
CA ALA A 215 -22.66 11.82 3.30
C ALA A 215 -22.93 10.69 4.30
N ASN A 216 -23.50 9.57 3.86
CA ASN A 216 -23.73 8.39 4.69
C ASN A 216 -22.42 7.75 5.16
N ALA A 217 -21.46 7.61 4.27
CA ALA A 217 -20.12 7.09 4.63
C ALA A 217 -19.45 7.99 5.69
N THR A 218 -19.53 9.31 5.55
CA THR A 218 -19.03 10.27 6.54
C THR A 218 -19.65 10.04 7.92
N LYS A 219 -20.97 9.88 7.96
CA LYS A 219 -21.71 9.61 9.21
C LYS A 219 -21.21 8.31 9.85
N LYS A 220 -21.08 7.24 9.06
CA LYS A 220 -20.58 5.95 9.55
C LYS A 220 -19.17 6.06 10.14
N VAL A 221 -18.26 6.79 9.50
CA VAL A 221 -16.91 6.98 10.04
C VAL A 221 -16.97 7.72 11.38
N LYS A 222 -17.79 8.77 11.51
CA LYS A 222 -17.97 9.50 12.79
C LYS A 222 -18.49 8.59 13.91
N GLU A 223 -19.30 7.58 13.58
CA GLU A 223 -19.77 6.57 14.55
C GLU A 223 -18.70 5.54 14.88
N MET A 224 -17.92 5.06 13.86
CA MET A 224 -16.91 4.01 14.03
C MET A 224 -15.59 4.51 14.61
N ALA A 225 -15.23 5.76 14.34
CA ALA A 225 -13.98 6.40 14.74
C ALA A 225 -14.23 7.84 15.20
N PRO A 226 -14.88 8.05 16.36
CA PRO A 226 -15.30 9.38 16.83
C PRO A 226 -14.15 10.36 17.07
N ASP A 227 -12.93 9.85 17.27
CA ASP A 227 -11.73 10.68 17.50
C ASP A 227 -11.02 11.06 16.18
N LEU A 228 -11.55 10.65 15.03
CA LEU A 228 -10.98 11.00 13.73
C LEU A 228 -11.55 12.32 13.23
N ASP A 229 -10.67 13.28 12.97
CA ASP A 229 -11.04 14.52 12.27
C ASP A 229 -11.49 14.21 10.83
N ILE A 230 -12.79 14.08 10.64
CA ILE A 230 -13.41 13.79 9.33
C ILE A 230 -14.60 14.67 9.08
N ASP A 231 -14.76 15.09 7.83
CA ASP A 231 -15.93 15.83 7.39
C ASP A 231 -16.30 15.52 5.92
N GLY A 232 -17.56 15.77 5.57
CA GLY A 232 -18.12 15.50 4.23
C GLY A 232 -19.64 15.40 4.26
N GLU A 233 -20.27 15.39 3.08
CA GLU A 233 -19.51 15.45 1.79
C GLU A 233 -19.00 16.88 1.51
N LEU A 234 -17.80 16.98 0.94
CA LEU A 234 -17.16 18.25 0.62
C LEU A 234 -16.70 18.29 -0.84
N GLN A 235 -16.89 19.44 -1.48
CA GLN A 235 -16.17 19.75 -2.72
C GLN A 235 -14.69 19.94 -2.41
N PHE A 236 -13.83 19.68 -3.40
CA PHE A 236 -12.38 19.73 -3.19
C PHE A 236 -11.89 21.16 -2.82
N ASP A 237 -12.43 22.21 -3.44
CA ASP A 237 -12.15 23.60 -3.10
C ASP A 237 -12.52 23.94 -1.64
N ALA A 238 -13.69 23.49 -1.20
CA ALA A 238 -14.12 23.65 0.20
C ALA A 238 -13.22 22.85 1.19
N ALA A 239 -12.70 21.69 0.76
CA ALA A 239 -11.81 20.89 1.60
C ALA A 239 -10.45 21.55 1.83
N VAL A 240 -9.89 22.28 0.83
CA VAL A 240 -8.50 22.77 0.87
C VAL A 240 -8.33 24.28 0.96
N ALA A 241 -9.33 25.08 0.58
CA ALA A 241 -9.24 26.53 0.53
C ALA A 241 -9.96 27.17 1.74
N PRO A 242 -9.22 27.79 2.69
CA PRO A 242 -9.82 28.36 3.90
C PRO A 242 -10.89 29.42 3.64
N GLU A 243 -10.73 30.21 2.58
CA GLU A 243 -11.70 31.24 2.17
C GLU A 243 -13.02 30.62 1.68
N VAL A 244 -12.96 29.49 0.97
CA VAL A 244 -14.15 28.76 0.53
C VAL A 244 -14.83 28.07 1.72
N ALA A 245 -14.03 27.46 2.59
CA ALA A 245 -14.52 26.76 3.79
C ALA A 245 -15.30 27.71 4.73
N LYS A 246 -14.82 28.94 4.91
CA LYS A 246 -15.50 29.96 5.74
C LYS A 246 -16.93 30.23 5.26
N VAL A 247 -17.16 30.17 3.95
CA VAL A 247 -18.47 30.43 3.37
C VAL A 247 -19.34 29.21 3.34
N LYS A 248 -18.78 28.04 2.90
CA LYS A 248 -19.54 26.82 2.63
C LYS A 248 -19.65 25.88 3.85
N CYS A 249 -18.69 25.95 4.78
CA CYS A 249 -18.50 24.94 5.84
C CYS A 249 -18.18 25.60 7.19
N ALA A 250 -18.85 26.67 7.56
CA ALA A 250 -18.62 27.37 8.83
C ALA A 250 -18.72 26.40 10.02
N GLY A 251 -17.66 26.36 10.85
CA GLY A 251 -17.57 25.48 12.01
C GLY A 251 -16.96 24.09 11.76
N SER A 252 -16.61 23.74 10.51
CA SER A 252 -15.86 22.50 10.24
C SER A 252 -14.45 22.57 10.77
N THR A 253 -13.97 21.50 11.43
CA THR A 253 -12.58 21.34 11.88
C THR A 253 -11.67 20.79 10.78
N VAL A 254 -12.21 20.41 9.63
CA VAL A 254 -11.52 19.77 8.51
C VAL A 254 -11.50 20.66 7.27
N ALA A 255 -12.64 21.25 6.91
CA ALA A 255 -12.74 22.06 5.71
C ALA A 255 -11.75 23.23 5.72
N GLY A 256 -11.14 23.52 4.57
CA GLY A 256 -10.12 24.53 4.37
C GLY A 256 -8.70 24.12 4.79
N GLN A 257 -8.53 22.95 5.41
CA GLN A 257 -7.23 22.45 5.89
C GLN A 257 -7.09 20.92 5.73
N ALA A 258 -7.94 20.30 4.93
CA ALA A 258 -7.87 18.85 4.69
C ALA A 258 -6.54 18.46 4.03
N ASN A 259 -6.02 17.32 4.46
CA ASN A 259 -4.79 16.73 3.96
C ASN A 259 -4.91 15.24 3.62
N THR A 260 -6.08 14.67 3.88
CA THR A 260 -6.42 13.28 3.60
C THR A 260 -7.75 13.27 2.84
N PHE A 261 -7.74 12.71 1.63
CA PHE A 261 -8.86 12.82 0.68
C PHE A 261 -9.37 11.43 0.32
N ILE A 262 -10.68 11.23 0.49
CA ILE A 262 -11.36 9.99 0.13
C ILE A 262 -12.25 10.26 -1.08
N PHE A 263 -12.00 9.52 -2.15
CA PHE A 263 -12.72 9.66 -3.41
C PHE A 263 -13.94 8.74 -3.45
N PRO A 264 -15.03 9.15 -4.12
CA PRO A 264 -16.27 8.38 -4.18
C PRO A 264 -16.14 7.08 -5.00
N GLU A 265 -15.21 7.04 -5.94
CA GLU A 265 -14.98 5.90 -6.83
C GLU A 265 -13.58 5.98 -7.49
N ILE A 266 -13.17 4.89 -8.15
CA ILE A 266 -11.79 4.73 -8.63
C ILE A 266 -11.37 5.73 -9.69
N SER A 267 -12.27 6.15 -10.59
CA SER A 267 -11.90 7.10 -11.66
C SER A 267 -11.56 8.46 -11.08
N ALA A 268 -12.36 8.94 -10.12
CA ALA A 268 -12.09 10.19 -9.42
C ALA A 268 -10.74 10.13 -8.68
N GLY A 269 -10.47 9.04 -7.94
CA GLY A 269 -9.22 8.85 -7.22
C GLY A 269 -8.02 8.72 -8.16
N ASN A 270 -8.14 7.90 -9.20
CA ASN A 270 -7.04 7.63 -10.14
C ASN A 270 -6.68 8.88 -10.96
N ILE A 271 -7.66 9.63 -11.42
CA ILE A 271 -7.45 10.88 -12.15
C ILE A 271 -6.90 11.94 -11.19
N GLY A 272 -7.48 12.06 -9.99
CA GLY A 272 -7.12 13.07 -9.00
C GLY A 272 -5.65 13.00 -8.57
N TYR A 273 -5.16 11.82 -8.16
CA TYR A 273 -3.76 11.70 -7.77
C TYR A 273 -2.79 11.95 -8.93
N LYS A 274 -3.16 11.54 -10.16
CA LYS A 274 -2.32 11.78 -11.35
C LYS A 274 -2.25 13.26 -11.72
N ILE A 275 -3.36 13.99 -11.60
CA ILE A 275 -3.37 15.45 -11.78
C ILE A 275 -2.46 16.11 -10.74
N ALA A 276 -2.60 15.75 -9.46
CA ALA A 276 -1.73 16.25 -8.40
C ALA A 276 -0.25 15.92 -8.67
N ALA A 277 0.05 14.71 -9.14
CA ALA A 277 1.41 14.30 -9.45
C ALA A 277 1.98 15.06 -10.66
N ARG A 278 1.24 15.16 -11.77
CA ARG A 278 1.78 15.68 -13.04
C ARG A 278 1.70 17.20 -13.16
N LEU A 279 0.58 17.78 -12.76
CA LEU A 279 0.38 19.24 -12.82
C LEU A 279 0.71 19.92 -11.49
N GLY A 280 0.43 19.26 -10.38
CA GLY A 280 0.76 19.75 -9.04
C GLY A 280 2.21 19.49 -8.62
N GLU A 281 2.98 18.72 -9.39
CA GLU A 281 4.39 18.36 -9.12
C GLU A 281 4.59 17.64 -7.77
N TYR A 282 3.59 16.90 -7.33
CA TYR A 282 3.74 16.02 -6.18
C TYR A 282 4.43 14.71 -6.59
N GLU A 283 5.37 14.26 -5.77
CA GLU A 283 5.84 12.89 -5.84
C GLU A 283 4.73 11.96 -5.30
N ALA A 284 4.25 11.05 -6.13
CA ALA A 284 3.24 10.06 -5.74
C ALA A 284 3.92 8.78 -5.27
N ILE A 285 3.72 8.42 -4.00
CA ILE A 285 4.27 7.21 -3.37
C ILE A 285 3.14 6.23 -3.15
N GLY A 286 3.21 5.10 -3.84
CA GLY A 286 2.15 4.10 -3.81
C GLY A 286 1.99 3.36 -5.15
N PRO A 287 0.91 2.55 -5.30
CA PRO A 287 -0.16 2.40 -4.32
C PRO A 287 0.30 1.64 -3.05
N VAL A 288 -0.06 2.16 -1.90
CA VAL A 288 0.10 1.50 -0.61
C VAL A 288 -1.16 0.69 -0.34
N LEU A 289 -1.06 -0.63 -0.26
CA LEU A 289 -2.20 -1.50 0.04
C LEU A 289 -2.53 -1.46 1.53
N GLN A 290 -3.80 -1.32 1.85
CA GLN A 290 -4.34 -1.15 3.19
C GLN A 290 -5.31 -2.27 3.53
N GLY A 291 -5.45 -2.59 4.83
CA GLY A 291 -6.42 -3.57 5.30
C GLY A 291 -5.94 -5.03 5.22
N LEU A 292 -4.75 -5.33 4.69
CA LEU A 292 -4.15 -6.67 4.69
C LEU A 292 -3.64 -7.06 6.09
N ASN A 293 -3.73 -8.34 6.43
CA ASN A 293 -3.25 -8.88 7.71
C ASN A 293 -1.70 -8.95 7.82
N ALA A 294 -0.99 -8.70 6.74
CA ALA A 294 0.45 -8.42 6.69
C ALA A 294 0.75 -7.53 5.49
N PRO A 295 1.78 -6.67 5.53
CA PRO A 295 2.06 -5.74 4.45
C PRO A 295 2.56 -6.45 3.19
N ILE A 296 1.81 -6.32 2.13
CA ILE A 296 2.18 -6.68 0.77
C ILE A 296 1.94 -5.45 -0.09
N ASN A 297 2.96 -4.99 -0.81
CA ASN A 297 2.80 -3.85 -1.71
C ASN A 297 3.28 -4.17 -3.13
N ASP A 298 2.77 -3.39 -4.07
CA ASP A 298 3.01 -3.52 -5.50
C ASP A 298 3.90 -2.39 -6.01
N LEU A 299 4.76 -2.72 -6.96
CA LEU A 299 5.59 -1.76 -7.69
C LEU A 299 4.99 -1.49 -9.07
N SER A 300 5.16 -0.28 -9.56
CA SER A 300 4.94 -0.02 -10.98
C SER A 300 6.04 -0.69 -11.81
N ARG A 301 5.69 -1.31 -12.94
CA ARG A 301 6.67 -1.83 -13.91
C ARG A 301 7.63 -0.76 -14.44
N GLY A 302 7.20 0.50 -14.40
CA GLY A 302 8.02 1.65 -14.76
C GLY A 302 8.78 2.31 -13.60
N CYS A 303 8.83 1.68 -12.42
CA CYS A 303 9.54 2.22 -11.27
C CYS A 303 11.07 2.25 -11.48
N ASN A 304 11.74 3.13 -10.79
CA ASN A 304 13.20 3.19 -10.68
C ASN A 304 13.67 2.64 -9.32
N ALA A 305 14.98 2.43 -9.16
CA ALA A 305 15.55 1.86 -7.94
C ALA A 305 15.27 2.72 -6.67
N GLN A 306 15.20 4.04 -6.80
CA GLN A 306 14.88 4.92 -5.69
C GLN A 306 13.41 4.77 -5.25
N GLU A 307 12.50 4.56 -6.18
CA GLU A 307 11.09 4.26 -5.88
C GLU A 307 10.97 2.91 -5.19
N VAL A 308 11.71 1.88 -5.66
CA VAL A 308 11.78 0.58 -4.97
C VAL A 308 12.28 0.74 -3.53
N TYR A 309 13.37 1.46 -3.31
CA TYR A 309 13.91 1.73 -1.97
C TYR A 309 12.87 2.43 -1.08
N LYS A 310 12.22 3.48 -1.58
CA LYS A 310 11.18 4.21 -0.83
C LYS A 310 9.98 3.32 -0.50
N MET A 311 9.50 2.54 -1.47
CA MET A 311 8.39 1.61 -1.26
C MET A 311 8.75 0.47 -0.29
N ALA A 312 10.01 0.04 -0.25
CA ALA A 312 10.47 -0.94 0.74
C ALA A 312 10.38 -0.37 2.17
N LEU A 313 10.81 0.88 2.38
CA LEU A 313 10.66 1.55 3.68
C LEU A 313 9.19 1.70 4.08
N VAL A 314 8.35 2.08 3.12
CA VAL A 314 6.89 2.20 3.30
C VAL A 314 6.29 0.85 3.72
N THR A 315 6.59 -0.20 2.95
CA THR A 315 6.05 -1.54 3.18
C THR A 315 6.46 -2.08 4.55
N ALA A 316 7.73 -1.92 4.91
CA ALA A 316 8.23 -2.38 6.20
C ALA A 316 7.67 -1.57 7.39
N ALA A 317 7.33 -0.29 7.19
CA ALA A 317 6.74 0.54 8.25
C ALA A 317 5.27 0.22 8.55
N LEU A 318 4.61 -0.55 7.69
CA LEU A 318 3.25 -1.05 7.89
C LEU A 318 3.20 -2.35 8.72
N SER A 319 4.38 -2.98 8.99
CA SER A 319 4.52 -4.25 9.73
C SER A 319 4.38 -4.10 11.22
#